data_87febd3df2912acbb5a5b5da545205ff
#
_entry.id   87febd3df2912acbb5a5b5da545205ff
#
_cell.length_a   1.000
_cell.length_b   1.000
_cell.length_c   1.000
_cell.angle_alpha   90.00
_cell.angle_beta   90.00
_cell.angle_gamma   90.00
#
_symmetry.space_group_name_H-M   'P 1'
#
loop_
_entity.id
_entity.type
_entity.pdbx_description
1 polymer ?
#
loop_
_entity_poly.entity_id
_entity_poly.type
_entity_poly.pdbx_seq_one_letter_code
_entity_poly.pdbx_strand_id
1 'polypeptide(L)'
;MESLQVKKPSLEEVFQRLTESDGGNEISPVKESAVPAILDNPGSSSPDPPLPFSLKSKVLTALSFLQRDFRLQISYRFGFFLQIVGILLSLPSFYFLSLLVDQRVVPQLQAYGGDYFAFVLVGIAFMGYQNVALNSFARTIRSGQMMGTLEAMLMTPNRFSAILLSSSLWSLVLTSFEVSLYLLLGITLFGLRLDRINLAGAFLTQLLTILAFSGIGILSASFIVVFKQETPINFLFASISGLLAGVLYPVEVLPRWLQSLSNLLPLTYSLRAMRKAVLLGDSLTGISTDLLVLGLFACLLLPLGFSLFHYAVRCAKVHGSLTQF
;
A
#
# COMPACT_ATOMS: atom_id res chain seq x y z
N MET A 1 19.51 -27.69 -56.52
CA MET A 1 19.42 -26.62 -55.50
C MET A 1 19.38 -27.33 -54.13
N GLU A 2 20.53 -27.61 -53.55
CA GLU A 2 20.65 -28.23 -52.23
C GLU A 2 20.52 -27.18 -51.15
N SER A 3 19.53 -27.35 -50.31
CA SER A 3 19.29 -26.48 -49.15
C SER A 3 20.32 -26.82 -48.05
N LEU A 4 21.29 -25.96 -47.82
CA LEU A 4 22.19 -25.98 -46.68
C LEU A 4 21.38 -25.75 -45.39
N GLN A 5 21.04 -26.85 -44.70
CA GLN A 5 20.54 -26.75 -43.32
C GLN A 5 21.72 -26.43 -42.38
N VAL A 6 21.81 -25.22 -41.92
CA VAL A 6 22.73 -24.84 -40.87
C VAL A 6 22.19 -25.39 -39.54
N LYS A 7 22.74 -26.52 -39.13
CA LYS A 7 22.45 -27.14 -37.82
C LYS A 7 23.06 -26.27 -36.73
N LYS A 8 22.21 -25.66 -35.89
CA LYS A 8 22.68 -24.91 -34.72
C LYS A 8 23.40 -25.88 -33.77
N PRO A 9 24.64 -25.60 -33.32
CA PRO A 9 25.33 -26.43 -32.37
C PRO A 9 24.56 -26.52 -31.05
N SER A 10 24.57 -27.69 -30.42
CA SER A 10 23.95 -27.88 -29.11
C SER A 10 24.75 -27.17 -28.01
N LEU A 11 24.11 -26.82 -26.93
CA LEU A 11 24.75 -26.16 -25.77
C LEU A 11 25.94 -26.98 -25.23
N GLU A 12 25.86 -28.34 -25.30
CA GLU A 12 26.92 -29.26 -24.92
C GLU A 12 28.15 -29.16 -25.86
N GLU A 13 27.92 -29.03 -27.17
CA GLU A 13 29.01 -28.85 -28.16
C GLU A 13 29.73 -27.50 -27.97
N VAL A 14 29.01 -26.45 -27.61
CA VAL A 14 29.62 -25.15 -27.31
C VAL A 14 30.42 -25.21 -26.01
N PHE A 15 29.91 -25.92 -24.99
CA PHE A 15 30.63 -26.08 -23.72
C PHE A 15 31.88 -26.91 -23.84
N GLN A 16 31.85 -28.01 -24.64
CA GLN A 16 33.02 -28.83 -24.92
C GLN A 16 34.10 -28.05 -25.68
N ARG A 17 33.74 -27.26 -26.67
CA ARG A 17 34.71 -26.41 -27.41
C ARG A 17 35.34 -25.33 -26.53
N LEU A 18 34.62 -24.78 -25.55
CA LEU A 18 35.16 -23.81 -24.61
C LEU A 18 36.12 -24.47 -23.60
N THR A 19 35.86 -25.69 -23.17
CA THR A 19 36.75 -26.43 -22.26
C THR A 19 37.96 -27.07 -22.96
N GLU A 20 37.85 -27.47 -24.23
CA GLU A 20 38.99 -27.97 -25.02
C GLU A 20 39.93 -26.83 -25.49
N SER A 21 39.42 -25.60 -25.62
CA SER A 21 40.23 -24.41 -25.96
C SER A 21 41.15 -23.95 -24.83
N ASP A 22 40.87 -24.32 -23.59
CA ASP A 22 41.64 -23.91 -22.40
C ASP A 22 42.75 -24.89 -22.01
N GLY A 23 42.94 -26.00 -22.78
CA GLY A 23 43.89 -27.07 -22.48
C GLY A 23 45.33 -26.88 -22.99
N GLY A 24 45.74 -25.69 -23.43
CA GLY A 24 47.03 -25.51 -24.10
C GLY A 24 47.79 -24.20 -23.87
N ASN A 25 47.53 -23.44 -22.83
CA ASN A 25 48.37 -22.32 -22.49
C ASN A 25 48.85 -22.40 -21.04
N GLU A 26 50.11 -22.75 -20.87
CA GLU A 26 50.86 -22.55 -19.63
C GLU A 26 50.75 -21.07 -19.27
N ILE A 27 50.08 -20.82 -18.14
CA ILE A 27 50.00 -19.48 -17.54
C ILE A 27 51.40 -19.13 -17.08
N SER A 28 52.13 -18.41 -17.93
CA SER A 28 53.34 -17.73 -17.52
C SER A 28 52.95 -16.72 -16.41
N PRO A 29 53.75 -16.62 -15.33
CA PRO A 29 53.44 -15.73 -14.21
C PRO A 29 53.29 -14.29 -14.73
N VAL A 30 52.09 -13.74 -14.56
CA VAL A 30 51.83 -12.36 -14.91
C VAL A 30 52.81 -11.48 -14.12
N LYS A 31 53.70 -10.81 -14.83
CA LYS A 31 54.61 -9.82 -14.25
C LYS A 31 53.76 -8.80 -13.46
N GLU A 32 54.04 -8.69 -12.19
CA GLU A 32 53.42 -7.83 -11.18
C GLU A 32 53.64 -6.31 -11.44
N SER A 33 53.94 -5.93 -12.67
CA SER A 33 54.37 -4.58 -13.02
C SER A 33 53.34 -3.73 -13.78
N ALA A 34 52.05 -4.13 -13.77
CA ALA A 34 50.99 -3.36 -14.44
C ALA A 34 49.71 -3.22 -13.62
N VAL A 35 49.81 -3.18 -12.29
CA VAL A 35 48.74 -2.62 -11.47
C VAL A 35 48.96 -1.10 -11.51
N PRO A 36 48.04 -0.29 -12.11
CA PRO A 36 48.20 1.13 -12.06
C PRO A 36 48.21 1.55 -10.60
N ALA A 37 49.22 2.39 -10.22
CA ALA A 37 49.40 3.00 -8.91
C ALA A 37 48.24 4.00 -8.58
N ILE A 38 47.02 3.49 -8.51
CA ILE A 38 45.82 4.25 -8.09
C ILE A 38 45.56 4.06 -6.58
N LEU A 39 46.32 3.17 -5.91
CA LEU A 39 46.09 2.83 -4.51
C LEU A 39 46.90 3.61 -3.49
N ASP A 40 47.87 4.47 -3.93
CA ASP A 40 48.64 5.27 -3.00
C ASP A 40 48.35 6.76 -3.15
N ASN A 41 47.13 7.16 -2.91
CA ASN A 41 46.82 8.54 -2.57
C ASN A 41 46.37 8.59 -1.10
N PRO A 42 47.26 8.82 -0.12
CA PRO A 42 46.91 8.93 1.30
C PRO A 42 46.11 10.21 1.63
N GLY A 43 45.64 10.91 0.60
CA GLY A 43 44.77 12.09 0.69
C GLY A 43 43.35 11.86 0.24
N SER A 44 42.90 10.60 -0.02
CA SER A 44 41.48 10.33 -0.21
C SER A 44 40.77 10.57 1.10
N SER A 45 40.15 11.72 1.22
CA SER A 45 39.17 12.08 2.23
C SER A 45 38.37 10.87 2.65
N SER A 46 38.41 10.52 3.94
CA SER A 46 37.45 9.63 4.57
C SER A 46 36.08 9.95 3.98
N PRO A 47 35.27 8.94 3.59
CA PRO A 47 33.92 9.22 3.06
C PRO A 47 33.24 10.13 4.08
N ASP A 48 32.84 11.31 3.62
CA ASP A 48 32.15 12.29 4.45
C ASP A 48 31.11 11.57 5.31
N PRO A 49 31.04 11.84 6.62
CA PRO A 49 30.05 11.23 7.46
C PRO A 49 28.69 11.47 6.82
N PRO A 50 27.80 10.46 6.75
CA PRO A 50 26.52 10.59 6.08
C PRO A 50 25.82 11.82 6.63
N LEU A 51 25.57 12.81 5.77
CA LEU A 51 24.93 14.07 6.12
C LEU A 51 23.72 13.79 7.01
N PRO A 52 23.53 14.52 8.11
CA PRO A 52 22.40 14.30 9.00
C PRO A 52 21.13 14.35 8.17
N PHE A 53 20.32 13.28 8.23
CA PHE A 53 19.10 13.11 7.45
C PHE A 53 18.16 14.31 7.68
N SER A 54 18.37 15.35 6.89
CA SER A 54 17.50 16.52 6.89
C SER A 54 16.07 16.10 6.48
N LEU A 55 15.08 16.76 7.04
CA LEU A 55 13.68 16.58 6.63
C LEU A 55 13.53 16.74 5.10
N LYS A 56 14.34 17.63 4.48
CA LYS A 56 14.42 17.83 3.03
C LYS A 56 14.82 16.55 2.29
N SER A 57 15.79 15.77 2.79
CA SER A 57 16.21 14.55 2.12
C SER A 57 15.12 13.46 2.14
N LYS A 58 14.37 13.36 3.23
CA LYS A 58 13.23 12.42 3.34
C LYS A 58 12.11 12.78 2.37
N VAL A 59 11.79 14.07 2.25
CA VAL A 59 10.78 14.55 1.30
C VAL A 59 11.23 14.31 -0.15
N LEU A 60 12.49 14.58 -0.48
CA LEU A 60 13.04 14.31 -1.81
C LEU A 60 13.00 12.81 -2.14
N THR A 61 13.34 11.95 -1.18
CA THR A 61 13.24 10.49 -1.36
C THR A 61 11.79 10.08 -1.62
N ALA A 62 10.84 10.56 -0.84
CA ALA A 62 9.42 10.26 -1.04
C ALA A 62 8.92 10.72 -2.41
N LEU A 63 9.31 11.92 -2.85
CA LEU A 63 8.97 12.46 -4.17
C LEU A 63 9.59 11.63 -5.31
N SER A 64 10.82 11.16 -5.15
CA SER A 64 11.49 10.30 -6.14
C SER A 64 10.76 8.95 -6.30
N PHE A 65 10.32 8.34 -5.20
CA PHE A 65 9.49 7.14 -5.24
C PHE A 65 8.15 7.41 -5.92
N LEU A 66 7.49 8.51 -5.57
CA LEU A 66 6.22 8.92 -6.18
C LEU A 66 6.37 9.12 -7.70
N GLN A 67 7.44 9.79 -8.14
CA GLN A 67 7.72 10.00 -9.55
C GLN A 67 8.04 8.70 -10.30
N ARG A 68 8.77 7.77 -9.67
CA ARG A 68 9.04 6.44 -10.22
C ARG A 68 7.73 5.69 -10.45
N ASP A 69 6.89 5.61 -9.41
CA ASP A 69 5.66 4.83 -9.44
C ASP A 69 4.62 5.45 -10.38
N PHE A 70 4.57 6.78 -10.47
CA PHE A 70 3.78 7.49 -11.47
C PHE A 70 4.18 7.12 -12.90
N ARG A 71 5.49 7.10 -13.21
CA ARG A 71 5.98 6.69 -14.53
C ARG A 71 5.63 5.24 -14.85
N LEU A 72 5.75 4.34 -13.87
CA LEU A 72 5.33 2.95 -14.01
C LEU A 72 3.84 2.84 -14.30
N GLN A 73 3.00 3.56 -13.56
CA GLN A 73 1.54 3.54 -13.74
C GLN A 73 1.12 4.02 -15.14
N ILE A 74 1.76 5.09 -15.66
CA ILE A 74 1.49 5.57 -17.03
C ILE A 74 1.86 4.52 -18.07
N SER A 75 2.88 3.71 -17.81
CA SER A 75 3.25 2.59 -18.69
C SER A 75 2.17 1.51 -18.74
N TYR A 76 1.44 1.30 -17.64
CA TYR A 76 0.35 0.31 -17.53
C TYR A 76 -1.05 0.92 -17.74
N ARG A 77 -1.24 1.70 -18.81
CA ARG A 77 -2.49 2.42 -19.14
C ARG A 77 -3.73 1.52 -19.12
N PHE A 78 -3.59 0.29 -19.58
CA PHE A 78 -4.69 -0.66 -19.66
C PHE A 78 -5.21 -1.06 -18.26
N GLY A 79 -4.31 -1.28 -17.29
CA GLY A 79 -4.69 -1.57 -15.90
C GLY A 79 -5.48 -0.42 -15.28
N PHE A 80 -5.04 0.83 -15.49
CA PHE A 80 -5.73 2.01 -15.01
C PHE A 80 -7.12 2.17 -15.65
N PHE A 81 -7.22 1.92 -16.97
CA PHE A 81 -8.49 1.93 -17.67
C PHE A 81 -9.46 0.88 -17.11
N LEU A 82 -9.00 -0.37 -16.91
CA LEU A 82 -9.84 -1.42 -16.33
C LEU A 82 -10.33 -1.06 -14.91
N GLN A 83 -9.52 -0.36 -14.13
CA GLN A 83 -9.90 0.11 -12.81
C GLN A 83 -11.06 1.11 -12.87
N ILE A 84 -10.99 2.10 -13.78
CA ILE A 84 -12.08 3.05 -14.02
C ILE A 84 -13.35 2.32 -14.50
N VAL A 85 -13.22 1.36 -15.41
CA VAL A 85 -14.34 0.54 -15.87
C VAL A 85 -14.94 -0.26 -14.71
N GLY A 86 -14.12 -0.82 -13.83
CA GLY A 86 -14.59 -1.50 -12.63
C GLY A 86 -15.42 -0.60 -11.71
N ILE A 87 -14.99 0.66 -11.50
CA ILE A 87 -15.76 1.66 -10.75
C ILE A 87 -17.10 1.94 -11.44
N LEU A 88 -17.07 2.20 -12.75
CA LEU A 88 -18.26 2.49 -13.54
C LEU A 88 -19.28 1.33 -13.52
N LEU A 89 -18.84 0.09 -13.49
CA LEU A 89 -19.71 -1.09 -13.44
C LEU A 89 -20.22 -1.37 -12.01
N SER A 90 -19.46 -1.03 -10.97
CA SER A 90 -19.88 -1.24 -9.59
C SER A 90 -20.96 -0.25 -9.14
N LEU A 91 -20.86 1.02 -9.55
CA LEU A 91 -21.77 2.09 -9.16
C LEU A 91 -23.26 1.79 -9.47
N PRO A 92 -23.64 1.37 -10.69
CA PRO A 92 -25.03 1.03 -11.00
C PRO A 92 -25.57 -0.09 -10.12
N SER A 93 -24.75 -1.09 -9.78
CA SER A 93 -25.18 -2.20 -8.92
C SER A 93 -25.64 -1.70 -7.55
N PHE A 94 -24.89 -0.77 -6.95
CA PHE A 94 -25.25 -0.18 -5.65
C PHE A 94 -26.38 0.82 -5.76
N TYR A 95 -26.47 1.55 -6.88
CA TYR A 95 -27.58 2.45 -7.15
C TYR A 95 -28.91 1.68 -7.29
N PHE A 96 -28.96 0.61 -8.10
CA PHE A 96 -30.16 -0.21 -8.21
C PHE A 96 -30.50 -0.92 -6.90
N LEU A 97 -29.50 -1.35 -6.14
CA LEU A 97 -29.74 -1.89 -4.81
C LEU A 97 -30.37 -0.82 -3.89
N SER A 98 -29.93 0.43 -3.98
CA SER A 98 -30.49 1.51 -3.17
C SER A 98 -31.96 1.78 -3.44
N LEU A 99 -32.42 1.56 -4.68
CA LEU A 99 -33.83 1.69 -5.02
C LEU A 99 -34.75 0.63 -4.37
N LEU A 100 -34.16 -0.49 -3.94
CA LEU A 100 -34.89 -1.56 -3.24
C LEU A 100 -34.97 -1.31 -1.73
N VAL A 101 -34.10 -0.43 -1.20
CA VAL A 101 -34.06 -0.12 0.23
C VAL A 101 -34.97 1.06 0.52
N ASP A 102 -36.14 0.80 1.07
CA ASP A 102 -37.03 1.86 1.56
C ASP A 102 -36.43 2.49 2.83
N GLN A 103 -36.34 3.82 2.84
CA GLN A 103 -35.87 4.60 4.00
C GLN A 103 -36.69 4.34 5.28
N ARG A 104 -37.94 3.90 5.12
CA ARG A 104 -38.82 3.52 6.24
C ARG A 104 -38.37 2.23 6.94
N VAL A 105 -37.63 1.38 6.24
CA VAL A 105 -37.19 0.08 6.75
C VAL A 105 -35.92 0.21 7.59
N VAL A 106 -35.11 1.24 7.37
CA VAL A 106 -33.84 1.47 8.09
C VAL A 106 -33.82 2.89 8.69
N PRO A 107 -34.51 3.11 9.83
CA PRO A 107 -34.57 4.44 10.46
C PRO A 107 -33.19 5.01 10.85
N GLN A 108 -32.21 4.14 11.13
CA GLN A 108 -30.84 4.49 11.49
C GLN A 108 -30.12 5.24 10.36
N LEU A 109 -30.58 5.10 9.12
CA LEU A 109 -30.01 5.79 7.97
C LEU A 109 -30.27 7.29 7.99
N GLN A 110 -31.32 7.73 8.69
CA GLN A 110 -31.63 9.15 8.83
C GLN A 110 -30.51 9.92 9.54
N ALA A 111 -29.78 9.26 10.44
CA ALA A 111 -28.59 9.83 11.08
C ALA A 111 -27.45 10.17 10.11
N TYR A 112 -27.52 9.69 8.85
CA TYR A 112 -26.54 9.92 7.80
C TYR A 112 -27.15 10.59 6.55
N GLY A 113 -28.27 11.29 6.69
CA GLY A 113 -28.93 12.00 5.60
C GLY A 113 -30.01 11.21 4.85
N GLY A 114 -30.30 9.97 5.25
CA GLY A 114 -31.42 9.17 4.74
C GLY A 114 -31.19 8.53 3.36
N ASP A 115 -30.16 8.91 2.62
CA ASP A 115 -29.84 8.36 1.30
C ASP A 115 -28.94 7.13 1.42
N TYR A 116 -29.51 5.94 1.11
CA TYR A 116 -28.77 4.68 1.17
C TYR A 116 -27.66 4.61 0.13
N PHE A 117 -27.87 5.16 -1.08
CA PHE A 117 -26.83 5.18 -2.12
C PHE A 117 -25.62 5.99 -1.66
N ALA A 118 -25.85 7.20 -1.14
CA ALA A 118 -24.79 8.05 -0.60
C ALA A 118 -24.03 7.36 0.54
N PHE A 119 -24.77 6.71 1.45
CA PHE A 119 -24.21 5.97 2.57
C PHE A 119 -23.25 4.86 2.12
N VAL A 120 -23.70 4.01 1.17
CA VAL A 120 -22.92 2.87 0.67
C VAL A 120 -21.76 3.34 -0.19
N LEU A 121 -21.95 4.37 -1.01
CA LEU A 121 -20.91 4.94 -1.87
C LEU A 121 -19.67 5.36 -1.05
N VAL A 122 -19.89 6.15 0.00
CA VAL A 122 -18.83 6.54 0.93
C VAL A 122 -18.21 5.31 1.59
N GLY A 123 -19.03 4.33 1.97
CA GLY A 123 -18.57 3.10 2.60
C GLY A 123 -17.59 2.32 1.74
N ILE A 124 -17.94 2.07 0.48
CA ILE A 124 -17.12 1.30 -0.47
C ILE A 124 -15.85 2.07 -0.85
N ALA A 125 -15.98 3.36 -1.12
CA ALA A 125 -14.84 4.20 -1.46
C ALA A 125 -13.78 4.17 -0.34
N PHE A 126 -14.20 4.28 0.92
CA PHE A 126 -13.28 4.26 2.06
C PHE A 126 -12.73 2.89 2.43
N MET A 127 -13.47 1.82 2.14
CA MET A 127 -12.95 0.45 2.28
C MET A 127 -11.71 0.23 1.38
N GLY A 128 -11.60 0.95 0.27
CA GLY A 128 -10.41 0.98 -0.60
C GLY A 128 -9.14 1.35 0.15
N TYR A 129 -9.17 2.34 1.04
CA TYR A 129 -8.01 2.74 1.84
C TYR A 129 -7.52 1.62 2.76
N GLN A 130 -8.44 0.92 3.41
CA GLN A 130 -8.08 -0.24 4.24
C GLN A 130 -7.39 -1.32 3.41
N ASN A 131 -7.97 -1.68 2.27
CA ASN A 131 -7.43 -2.72 1.40
C ASN A 131 -6.04 -2.34 0.87
N VAL A 132 -5.86 -1.08 0.46
CA VAL A 132 -4.56 -0.59 -0.02
C VAL A 132 -3.54 -0.58 1.12
N ALA A 133 -3.89 -0.10 2.29
CA ALA A 133 -2.96 -0.05 3.42
C ALA A 133 -2.52 -1.46 3.86
N LEU A 134 -3.44 -2.42 3.94
CA LEU A 134 -3.13 -3.81 4.27
C LEU A 134 -2.20 -4.48 3.24
N ASN A 135 -2.42 -4.20 1.95
CA ASN A 135 -1.75 -4.93 0.88
C ASN A 135 -0.53 -4.22 0.31
N SER A 136 -0.42 -2.88 0.34
CA SER A 136 0.70 -2.17 -0.27
C SER A 136 2.03 -2.47 0.40
N PHE A 137 2.08 -2.45 1.72
CA PHE A 137 3.28 -2.80 2.49
C PHE A 137 3.67 -4.27 2.29
N ALA A 138 2.67 -5.15 2.34
CA ALA A 138 2.82 -6.56 2.10
C ALA A 138 3.42 -6.87 0.72
N ARG A 139 2.86 -6.26 -0.33
CA ARG A 139 3.34 -6.41 -1.72
C ARG A 139 4.76 -5.89 -1.90
N THR A 140 5.11 -4.75 -1.30
CA THR A 140 6.45 -4.18 -1.38
C THR A 140 7.50 -5.14 -0.83
N ILE A 141 7.24 -5.76 0.32
CA ILE A 141 8.15 -6.73 0.92
C ILE A 141 8.23 -7.98 0.04
N ARG A 142 7.09 -8.54 -0.35
CA ARG A 142 7.06 -9.77 -1.15
C ARG A 142 7.72 -9.58 -2.51
N SER A 143 7.47 -8.48 -3.21
CA SER A 143 8.16 -8.20 -4.47
C SER A 143 9.67 -8.08 -4.28
N GLY A 144 10.11 -7.42 -3.20
CA GLY A 144 11.53 -7.34 -2.84
C GLY A 144 12.15 -8.71 -2.55
N GLN A 145 11.40 -9.59 -1.89
CA GLN A 145 11.82 -10.98 -1.64
C GLN A 145 11.93 -11.78 -2.94
N MET A 146 10.88 -11.78 -3.77
CA MET A 146 10.85 -12.54 -5.03
C MET A 146 11.90 -12.07 -6.05
N MET A 147 12.21 -10.77 -6.06
CA MET A 147 13.24 -10.20 -6.94
C MET A 147 14.65 -10.28 -6.35
N GLY A 148 14.82 -10.79 -5.13
CA GLY A 148 16.12 -10.81 -4.43
C GLY A 148 16.65 -9.42 -4.06
N THR A 149 15.82 -8.37 -4.18
CA THR A 149 16.23 -6.98 -3.92
C THR A 149 16.06 -6.56 -2.47
N LEU A 150 15.44 -7.38 -1.64
CA LEU A 150 15.16 -7.06 -0.25
C LEU A 150 16.44 -6.82 0.56
N GLU A 151 17.49 -7.62 0.32
CA GLU A 151 18.80 -7.44 0.96
C GLU A 151 19.46 -6.14 0.54
N ALA A 152 19.44 -5.82 -0.75
CA ALA A 152 19.94 -4.56 -1.27
C ALA A 152 19.22 -3.36 -0.63
N MET A 153 17.89 -3.44 -0.46
CA MET A 153 17.10 -2.43 0.24
C MET A 153 17.51 -2.30 1.72
N LEU A 154 17.82 -3.41 2.39
CA LEU A 154 18.25 -3.42 3.80
C LEU A 154 19.69 -2.93 4.01
N MET A 155 20.52 -2.95 2.96
CA MET A 155 21.91 -2.44 2.96
C MET A 155 21.98 -0.95 2.63
N THR A 156 20.88 -0.34 2.17
CA THR A 156 20.87 1.10 1.90
C THR A 156 20.99 1.91 3.20
N PRO A 157 21.62 3.10 3.18
CA PRO A 157 21.72 3.96 4.35
C PRO A 157 20.36 4.51 4.81
N ASN A 158 19.33 4.39 3.97
CA ASN A 158 17.98 4.82 4.32
C ASN A 158 17.33 3.84 5.32
N ARG A 159 16.58 4.38 6.25
CA ARG A 159 15.78 3.53 7.15
C ARG A 159 14.77 2.75 6.34
N PHE A 160 14.75 1.44 6.47
CA PHE A 160 13.85 0.56 5.72
C PHE A 160 12.36 0.95 5.88
N SER A 161 11.97 1.45 7.06
CA SER A 161 10.64 2.01 7.29
C SER A 161 10.30 3.20 6.38
N ALA A 162 11.30 4.04 6.06
CA ALA A 162 11.10 5.16 5.14
C ALA A 162 10.90 4.67 3.70
N ILE A 163 11.60 3.63 3.28
CA ILE A 163 11.41 2.99 1.96
C ILE A 163 9.99 2.42 1.85
N LEU A 164 9.55 1.67 2.87
CA LEU A 164 8.19 1.11 2.90
C LEU A 164 7.10 2.18 2.82
N LEU A 165 7.22 3.23 3.64
CA LEU A 165 6.26 4.33 3.61
C LEU A 165 6.26 5.03 2.25
N SER A 166 7.43 5.31 1.68
CA SER A 166 7.54 5.98 0.39
C SER A 166 6.95 5.15 -0.75
N SER A 167 7.15 3.83 -0.76
CA SER A 167 6.58 2.94 -1.78
C SER A 167 5.06 2.79 -1.67
N SER A 168 4.49 2.98 -0.47
CA SER A 168 3.05 2.91 -0.26
C SER A 168 2.34 4.24 -0.57
N LEU A 169 3.07 5.37 -0.61
CA LEU A 169 2.48 6.69 -0.88
C LEU A 169 1.73 6.75 -2.21
N TRP A 170 2.30 6.16 -3.26
CA TRP A 170 1.65 6.14 -4.58
C TRP A 170 0.31 5.43 -4.56
N SER A 171 0.24 4.26 -3.91
CA SER A 171 -1.01 3.52 -3.77
C SER A 171 -2.08 4.32 -3.03
N LEU A 172 -1.69 5.08 -1.99
CA LEU A 172 -2.60 5.95 -1.24
C LEU A 172 -3.09 7.13 -2.09
N VAL A 173 -2.22 7.72 -2.90
CA VAL A 173 -2.60 8.80 -3.84
C VAL A 173 -3.59 8.28 -4.89
N LEU A 174 -3.33 7.10 -5.46
CA LEU A 174 -4.26 6.46 -6.39
C LEU A 174 -5.62 6.19 -5.74
N THR A 175 -5.64 5.65 -4.53
CA THR A 175 -6.89 5.41 -3.80
C THR A 175 -7.64 6.72 -3.52
N SER A 176 -6.92 7.81 -3.23
CA SER A 176 -7.55 9.14 -3.08
C SER A 176 -8.19 9.61 -4.38
N PHE A 177 -7.55 9.35 -5.51
CA PHE A 177 -8.12 9.62 -6.83
C PHE A 177 -9.37 8.76 -7.09
N GLU A 178 -9.33 7.45 -6.76
CA GLU A 178 -10.46 6.54 -6.89
C GLU A 178 -11.66 6.99 -6.04
N VAL A 179 -11.42 7.34 -4.79
CA VAL A 179 -12.47 7.87 -3.88
C VAL A 179 -13.09 9.14 -4.47
N SER A 180 -12.27 10.06 -4.96
CA SER A 180 -12.75 11.28 -5.62
C SER A 180 -13.57 10.95 -6.87
N LEU A 181 -13.17 9.95 -7.64
CA LEU A 181 -13.88 9.49 -8.82
C LEU A 181 -15.23 8.85 -8.46
N TYR A 182 -15.28 8.02 -7.40
CA TYR A 182 -16.54 7.47 -6.89
C TYR A 182 -17.54 8.58 -6.52
N LEU A 183 -17.09 9.59 -5.78
CA LEU A 183 -17.93 10.71 -5.39
C LEU A 183 -18.37 11.55 -6.60
N LEU A 184 -17.44 11.86 -7.51
CA LEU A 184 -17.73 12.64 -8.72
C LEU A 184 -18.78 11.92 -9.62
N LEU A 185 -18.59 10.63 -9.85
CA LEU A 185 -19.54 9.84 -10.64
C LEU A 185 -20.89 9.68 -9.93
N GLY A 186 -20.89 9.54 -8.61
CA GLY A 186 -22.10 9.55 -7.79
C GLY A 186 -22.92 10.82 -7.97
N ILE A 187 -22.25 11.98 -7.97
CA ILE A 187 -22.88 13.29 -8.18
C ILE A 187 -23.39 13.43 -9.63
N THR A 188 -22.53 13.13 -10.61
CA THR A 188 -22.82 13.44 -12.03
C THR A 188 -23.77 12.46 -12.69
N LEU A 189 -23.66 11.17 -12.40
CA LEU A 189 -24.48 10.12 -13.07
C LEU A 189 -25.73 9.75 -12.27
N PHE A 190 -25.64 9.78 -10.93
CA PHE A 190 -26.71 9.28 -10.06
C PHE A 190 -27.41 10.36 -9.25
N GLY A 191 -27.03 11.63 -9.45
CA GLY A 191 -27.69 12.78 -8.83
C GLY A 191 -27.50 12.85 -7.32
N LEU A 192 -26.40 12.33 -6.79
CA LEU A 192 -26.04 12.43 -5.39
C LEU A 192 -25.97 13.92 -4.99
N ARG A 193 -26.75 14.32 -4.01
CA ARG A 193 -26.74 15.71 -3.52
C ARG A 193 -25.77 15.82 -2.35
N LEU A 194 -24.75 16.62 -2.53
CA LEU A 194 -23.76 16.96 -1.51
C LEU A 194 -23.84 18.48 -1.25
N ASP A 195 -24.92 18.92 -0.63
CA ASP A 195 -25.21 20.35 -0.45
C ASP A 195 -24.30 21.03 0.58
N ARG A 196 -23.77 20.28 1.51
CA ARG A 196 -22.96 20.80 2.61
C ARG A 196 -21.78 19.87 2.89
N ILE A 197 -20.65 20.10 2.22
CA ILE A 197 -19.44 19.32 2.46
C ILE A 197 -18.52 20.11 3.40
N ASN A 198 -18.13 19.49 4.51
CA ASN A 198 -17.01 19.96 5.32
C ASN A 198 -15.69 19.38 4.79
N LEU A 199 -15.05 20.07 3.84
CA LEU A 199 -13.80 19.64 3.23
C LEU A 199 -12.67 19.51 4.26
N ALA A 200 -12.60 20.38 5.26
CA ALA A 200 -11.58 20.31 6.30
C ALA A 200 -11.76 19.05 7.17
N GLY A 201 -13.01 18.74 7.55
CA GLY A 201 -13.35 17.53 8.28
C GLY A 201 -13.06 16.27 7.47
N ALA A 202 -13.44 16.25 6.19
CA ALA A 202 -13.17 15.15 5.28
C ALA A 202 -11.66 14.91 5.10
N PHE A 203 -10.88 15.96 4.87
CA PHE A 203 -9.42 15.88 4.72
C PHE A 203 -8.75 15.38 5.98
N LEU A 204 -9.13 15.88 7.16
CA LEU A 204 -8.56 15.45 8.44
C LEU A 204 -8.92 13.99 8.74
N THR A 205 -10.17 13.58 8.49
CA THR A 205 -10.62 12.20 8.62
C THR A 205 -9.79 11.28 7.70
N GLN A 206 -9.61 11.70 6.44
CA GLN A 206 -8.80 10.93 5.49
C GLN A 206 -7.36 10.77 5.95
N LEU A 207 -6.72 11.86 6.40
CA LEU A 207 -5.34 11.83 6.89
C LEU A 207 -5.18 10.86 8.07
N LEU A 208 -6.07 10.97 9.07
CA LEU A 208 -6.04 10.07 10.23
C LEU A 208 -6.34 8.63 9.85
N THR A 209 -7.25 8.40 8.91
CA THR A 209 -7.53 7.07 8.36
C THR A 209 -6.28 6.45 7.74
N ILE A 210 -5.59 7.18 6.87
CA ILE A 210 -4.34 6.74 6.25
C ILE A 210 -3.30 6.38 7.32
N LEU A 211 -3.13 7.22 8.34
CA LEU A 211 -2.17 6.97 9.41
C LEU A 211 -2.53 5.71 10.22
N ALA A 212 -3.79 5.56 10.63
CA ALA A 212 -4.25 4.39 11.40
C ALA A 212 -4.08 3.09 10.60
N PHE A 213 -4.49 3.08 9.33
CA PHE A 213 -4.36 1.90 8.47
C PHE A 213 -2.92 1.61 8.06
N SER A 214 -2.06 2.62 7.91
CA SER A 214 -0.63 2.40 7.71
C SER A 214 0.00 1.61 8.86
N GLY A 215 -0.43 1.89 10.10
CA GLY A 215 -0.01 1.10 11.26
C GLY A 215 -0.38 -0.37 11.13
N ILE A 216 -1.62 -0.68 10.75
CA ILE A 216 -2.09 -2.06 10.52
C ILE A 216 -1.34 -2.70 9.34
N GLY A 217 -1.12 -1.96 8.26
CA GLY A 217 -0.38 -2.44 7.10
C GLY A 217 1.06 -2.82 7.43
N ILE A 218 1.75 -2.02 8.25
CA ILE A 218 3.11 -2.33 8.72
C ILE A 218 3.10 -3.56 9.64
N LEU A 219 2.09 -3.70 10.51
CA LEU A 219 1.89 -4.91 11.31
C LEU A 219 1.74 -6.15 10.42
N SER A 220 0.86 -6.09 9.42
CA SER A 220 0.69 -7.16 8.45
C SER A 220 1.99 -7.50 7.71
N ALA A 221 2.73 -6.49 7.28
CA ALA A 221 4.04 -6.67 6.66
C ALA A 221 5.03 -7.39 7.57
N SER A 222 4.98 -7.15 8.89
CA SER A 222 5.81 -7.83 9.88
C SER A 222 5.56 -9.35 9.90
N PHE A 223 4.30 -9.75 9.80
CA PHE A 223 3.93 -11.17 9.70
C PHE A 223 4.48 -11.83 8.44
N ILE A 224 4.42 -11.13 7.28
CA ILE A 224 4.94 -11.67 6.02
C ILE A 224 6.45 -11.88 6.08
N VAL A 225 7.21 -10.98 6.71
CA VAL A 225 8.65 -11.14 6.91
C VAL A 225 8.97 -12.42 7.70
N VAL A 226 8.17 -12.76 8.71
CA VAL A 226 8.39 -13.93 9.57
C VAL A 226 7.87 -15.21 8.93
N PHE A 227 6.63 -15.20 8.44
CA PHE A 227 5.94 -16.41 7.97
C PHE A 227 6.12 -16.68 6.47
N LYS A 228 6.69 -15.76 5.70
CA LYS A 228 6.97 -15.88 4.26
C LYS A 228 5.77 -16.21 3.37
N GLN A 229 4.57 -16.08 3.88
CA GLN A 229 3.33 -16.36 3.15
C GLN A 229 2.48 -15.09 3.06
N GLU A 230 1.78 -14.92 1.94
CA GLU A 230 0.67 -13.96 1.88
C GLU A 230 -0.37 -14.39 2.89
N THR A 231 -0.55 -13.57 3.90
CA THR A 231 -1.32 -13.97 5.06
C THR A 231 -2.79 -13.98 4.75
N PRO A 232 -3.48 -15.11 4.97
CA PRO A 232 -4.95 -15.14 5.03
C PRO A 232 -5.48 -14.13 6.06
N ILE A 233 -4.63 -13.66 6.97
CA ILE A 233 -4.93 -12.64 7.98
C ILE A 233 -5.42 -11.34 7.33
N ASN A 234 -4.80 -10.85 6.24
CA ASN A 234 -5.26 -9.63 5.57
C ASN A 234 -6.67 -9.80 4.99
N PHE A 235 -6.93 -10.94 4.38
CA PHE A 235 -8.24 -11.26 3.83
C PHE A 235 -9.29 -11.36 4.96
N LEU A 236 -8.99 -12.08 6.03
CA LEU A 236 -9.88 -12.21 7.18
C LEU A 236 -10.15 -10.86 7.83
N PHE A 237 -9.10 -10.05 8.07
CA PHE A 237 -9.25 -8.72 8.65
C PHE A 237 -10.10 -7.81 7.77
N ALA A 238 -9.85 -7.79 6.45
CA ALA A 238 -10.63 -7.00 5.50
C ALA A 238 -12.09 -7.44 5.45
N SER A 239 -12.35 -8.76 5.46
CA SER A 239 -13.70 -9.33 5.43
C SER A 239 -14.48 -9.02 6.72
N ILE A 240 -13.84 -9.21 7.88
CA ILE A 240 -14.42 -8.89 9.19
C ILE A 240 -14.70 -7.40 9.29
N SER A 241 -13.74 -6.56 8.89
CA SER A 241 -13.92 -5.10 8.89
C SER A 241 -15.04 -4.68 7.94
N GLY A 242 -15.11 -5.25 6.74
CA GLY A 242 -16.16 -4.95 5.76
C GLY A 242 -17.55 -5.29 6.28
N LEU A 243 -17.66 -6.39 7.02
CA LEU A 243 -18.92 -6.83 7.64
C LEU A 243 -19.29 -5.96 8.86
N LEU A 244 -18.34 -5.71 9.77
CA LEU A 244 -18.65 -5.10 11.06
C LEU A 244 -18.56 -3.57 11.07
N ALA A 245 -17.70 -2.97 10.23
CA ALA A 245 -17.44 -1.53 10.29
C ALA A 245 -18.57 -0.65 9.71
N GLY A 246 -19.63 -1.26 9.21
CA GLY A 246 -20.76 -0.48 8.71
C GLY A 246 -20.55 0.04 7.29
N VAL A 247 -19.89 -0.72 6.41
CA VAL A 247 -19.67 -0.33 5.00
C VAL A 247 -20.98 -0.25 4.23
N LEU A 248 -21.79 -1.33 4.30
CA LEU A 248 -23.03 -1.48 3.54
C LEU A 248 -24.29 -1.13 4.34
N TYR A 249 -24.22 -1.12 5.65
CA TYR A 249 -25.35 -0.85 6.56
C TYR A 249 -24.85 -0.13 7.82
N PRO A 250 -25.70 0.67 8.49
CA PRO A 250 -25.32 1.33 9.74
C PRO A 250 -24.97 0.30 10.83
N VAL A 251 -23.92 0.57 11.62
CA VAL A 251 -23.48 -0.31 12.72
C VAL A 251 -24.58 -0.54 13.75
N GLU A 252 -25.46 0.42 13.89
CA GLU A 252 -26.60 0.40 14.82
C GLU A 252 -27.64 -0.70 14.52
N VAL A 253 -27.61 -1.29 13.31
CA VAL A 253 -28.46 -2.43 12.92
C VAL A 253 -27.94 -3.74 13.50
N LEU A 254 -26.65 -3.80 13.82
CA LEU A 254 -26.02 -5.02 14.36
C LEU A 254 -26.49 -5.32 15.80
N PRO A 255 -26.51 -6.59 16.23
CA PRO A 255 -26.66 -6.94 17.64
C PRO A 255 -25.59 -6.25 18.52
N ARG A 256 -25.94 -5.95 19.77
CA ARG A 256 -25.06 -5.19 20.69
C ARG A 256 -23.65 -5.77 20.84
N TRP A 257 -23.49 -7.08 20.85
CA TRP A 257 -22.20 -7.74 20.96
C TRP A 257 -21.33 -7.50 19.70
N LEU A 258 -21.93 -7.47 18.50
CA LEU A 258 -21.24 -7.13 17.25
C LEU A 258 -20.89 -5.64 17.16
N GLN A 259 -21.75 -4.75 17.71
CA GLN A 259 -21.43 -3.32 17.81
C GLN A 259 -20.18 -3.10 18.68
N SER A 260 -20.02 -3.86 19.77
CA SER A 260 -18.82 -3.79 20.60
C SER A 260 -17.55 -4.18 19.82
N LEU A 261 -17.61 -5.22 18.98
CA LEU A 261 -16.52 -5.60 18.09
C LEU A 261 -16.27 -4.56 16.99
N SER A 262 -17.33 -3.99 16.43
CA SER A 262 -17.22 -2.90 15.46
C SER A 262 -16.45 -1.69 16.01
N ASN A 263 -16.65 -1.37 17.29
CA ASN A 263 -15.95 -0.27 17.95
C ASN A 263 -14.44 -0.50 18.14
N LEU A 264 -13.94 -1.72 17.94
CA LEU A 264 -12.51 -2.02 17.93
C LEU A 264 -11.87 -1.80 16.56
N LEU A 265 -12.66 -1.48 15.54
CA LEU A 265 -12.18 -1.30 14.18
C LEU A 265 -12.01 0.18 13.84
N PRO A 266 -10.82 0.62 13.40
CA PRO A 266 -10.62 2.02 12.99
C PRO A 266 -11.50 2.42 11.79
N LEU A 267 -11.87 1.46 10.93
CA LEU A 267 -12.77 1.70 9.79
C LEU A 267 -14.13 2.24 10.23
N THR A 268 -14.67 1.78 11.34
CA THR A 268 -15.95 2.24 11.88
C THR A 268 -15.96 3.75 12.13
N TYR A 269 -14.91 4.25 12.77
CA TYR A 269 -14.77 5.69 13.07
C TYR A 269 -14.45 6.49 11.83
N SER A 270 -13.63 5.93 10.93
CA SER A 270 -13.31 6.54 9.64
C SER A 270 -14.58 6.77 8.80
N LEU A 271 -15.42 5.72 8.66
CA LEU A 271 -16.66 5.82 7.90
C LEU A 271 -17.68 6.77 8.56
N ARG A 272 -17.80 6.70 9.89
CA ARG A 272 -18.72 7.58 10.63
C ARG A 272 -18.31 9.05 10.49
N ALA A 273 -17.04 9.38 10.72
CA ALA A 273 -16.53 10.73 10.58
C ALA A 273 -16.64 11.25 9.15
N MET A 274 -16.31 10.42 8.14
CA MET A 274 -16.37 10.81 6.74
C MET A 274 -17.82 11.04 6.27
N ARG A 275 -18.76 10.18 6.65
CA ARG A 275 -20.17 10.36 6.33
C ARG A 275 -20.72 11.64 6.94
N LYS A 276 -20.41 11.92 8.21
CA LYS A 276 -20.79 13.18 8.87
C LYS A 276 -20.19 14.39 8.16
N ALA A 277 -18.91 14.34 7.78
CA ALA A 277 -18.24 15.44 7.09
C ALA A 277 -18.77 15.68 5.68
N VAL A 278 -19.02 14.61 4.91
CA VAL A 278 -19.36 14.69 3.47
C VAL A 278 -20.87 14.77 3.23
N LEU A 279 -21.67 13.97 3.96
CA LEU A 279 -23.12 13.90 3.71
C LEU A 279 -23.91 14.89 4.56
N LEU A 280 -23.50 15.14 5.81
CA LEU A 280 -24.19 16.05 6.72
C LEU A 280 -23.55 17.44 6.77
N GLY A 281 -22.25 17.53 6.38
CA GLY A 281 -21.48 18.78 6.50
C GLY A 281 -21.22 19.19 7.95
N ASP A 282 -21.18 18.23 8.86
CA ASP A 282 -20.94 18.48 10.28
C ASP A 282 -19.65 19.25 10.51
N SER A 283 -19.67 20.14 11.50
CA SER A 283 -18.49 20.88 11.92
C SER A 283 -17.41 19.95 12.51
N LEU A 284 -16.18 20.43 12.60
CA LEU A 284 -15.07 19.67 13.23
C LEU A 284 -15.40 19.24 14.66
N THR A 285 -16.20 20.03 15.39
CA THR A 285 -16.67 19.67 16.73
C THR A 285 -17.64 18.49 16.72
N GLY A 286 -18.51 18.38 15.71
CA GLY A 286 -19.45 17.27 15.56
C GLY A 286 -18.80 15.91 15.24
N ILE A 287 -17.63 15.93 14.61
CA ILE A 287 -16.85 14.74 14.26
C ILE A 287 -15.63 14.50 15.18
N SER A 288 -15.42 15.39 16.18
CA SER A 288 -14.21 15.39 17.04
C SER A 288 -13.99 14.08 17.76
N THR A 289 -15.04 13.45 18.28
CA THR A 289 -14.94 12.17 18.98
C THR A 289 -14.41 11.07 18.05
N ASP A 290 -14.93 10.98 16.84
CA ASP A 290 -14.49 9.99 15.86
C ASP A 290 -13.04 10.26 15.42
N LEU A 291 -12.66 11.54 15.26
CA LEU A 291 -11.29 11.95 14.95
C LEU A 291 -10.30 11.65 16.08
N LEU A 292 -10.70 11.89 17.34
CA LEU A 292 -9.86 11.56 18.50
C LEU A 292 -9.59 10.06 18.59
N VAL A 293 -10.61 9.24 18.38
CA VAL A 293 -10.45 7.78 18.40
C VAL A 293 -9.55 7.32 17.24
N LEU A 294 -9.73 7.86 16.03
CA LEU A 294 -8.83 7.57 14.90
C LEU A 294 -7.39 8.01 15.19
N GLY A 295 -7.21 9.19 15.81
CA GLY A 295 -5.91 9.66 16.27
C GLY A 295 -5.28 8.73 17.29
N LEU A 296 -6.05 8.20 18.23
CA LEU A 296 -5.61 7.21 19.21
C LEU A 296 -5.17 5.92 18.52
N PHE A 297 -5.97 5.40 17.57
CA PHE A 297 -5.58 4.25 16.75
C PHE A 297 -4.26 4.50 16.00
N ALA A 298 -4.10 5.65 15.37
CA ALA A 298 -2.86 6.00 14.68
C ALA A 298 -1.67 6.06 15.65
N CYS A 299 -1.83 6.70 16.81
CA CYS A 299 -0.78 6.80 17.82
C CYS A 299 -0.40 5.46 18.45
N LEU A 300 -1.31 4.48 18.51
CA LEU A 300 -1.03 3.15 19.03
C LEU A 300 -0.47 2.22 17.94
N LEU A 301 -1.14 2.16 16.79
CA LEU A 301 -0.84 1.18 15.75
C LEU A 301 0.45 1.49 14.98
N LEU A 302 0.78 2.77 14.77
CA LEU A 302 2.03 3.11 14.08
C LEU A 302 3.28 2.69 14.87
N PRO A 303 3.46 3.10 16.16
CA PRO A 303 4.64 2.67 16.94
C PRO A 303 4.68 1.16 17.13
N LEU A 304 3.52 0.52 17.38
CA LEU A 304 3.43 -0.93 17.51
C LEU A 304 3.85 -1.63 16.21
N GLY A 305 3.34 -1.15 15.06
CA GLY A 305 3.70 -1.67 13.75
C GLY A 305 5.19 -1.55 13.47
N PHE A 306 5.77 -0.38 13.68
CA PHE A 306 7.21 -0.18 13.49
C PHE A 306 8.07 -1.02 14.44
N SER A 307 7.68 -1.15 15.71
CA SER A 307 8.41 -1.94 16.71
C SER A 307 8.40 -3.42 16.31
N LEU A 308 7.22 -3.95 15.98
CA LEU A 308 7.08 -5.34 15.57
C LEU A 308 7.81 -5.63 14.25
N PHE A 309 7.75 -4.68 13.31
CA PHE A 309 8.46 -4.78 12.05
C PHE A 309 9.99 -4.81 12.25
N HIS A 310 10.53 -3.94 13.09
CA HIS A 310 11.95 -3.96 13.45
C HIS A 310 12.37 -5.29 14.07
N TYR A 311 11.53 -5.81 14.97
CA TYR A 311 11.76 -7.11 15.58
C TYR A 311 11.74 -8.24 14.54
N ALA A 312 10.74 -8.26 13.66
CA ALA A 312 10.60 -9.24 12.58
C ALA A 312 11.81 -9.26 11.64
N VAL A 313 12.25 -8.08 11.19
CA VAL A 313 13.46 -7.94 10.33
C VAL A 313 14.72 -8.41 11.06
N ARG A 314 14.86 -8.08 12.36
CA ARG A 314 16.01 -8.55 13.17
C ARG A 314 16.03 -10.07 13.30
N CYS A 315 14.88 -10.67 13.59
CA CYS A 315 14.76 -12.14 13.64
C CYS A 315 15.10 -12.78 12.30
N ALA A 316 14.58 -12.25 11.20
CA ALA A 316 14.84 -12.76 9.86
C ALA A 316 16.33 -12.66 9.45
N LYS A 317 17.02 -11.59 9.88
CA LYS A 317 18.48 -11.44 9.68
C LYS A 317 19.28 -12.49 10.46
N VAL A 318 18.93 -12.73 11.75
CA VAL A 318 19.65 -13.71 12.61
C VAL A 318 19.49 -15.13 12.08
N HIS A 319 18.30 -15.49 11.57
CA HIS A 319 18.04 -16.84 11.04
C HIS A 319 18.45 -17.04 9.58
N GLY A 320 19.05 -16.04 8.93
CA GLY A 320 19.46 -16.11 7.52
C GLY A 320 18.31 -16.37 6.53
N SER A 321 17.06 -16.12 6.98
CA SER A 321 15.87 -16.54 6.25
C SER A 321 15.39 -15.51 5.21
N LEU A 322 16.15 -14.45 4.97
CA LEU A 322 15.77 -13.39 4.03
C LEU A 322 15.84 -13.82 2.57
N THR A 323 16.73 -14.78 2.25
CA THR A 323 17.04 -15.23 0.88
C THR A 323 16.45 -16.59 0.51
N GLN A 324 15.92 -17.34 1.47
CA GLN A 324 15.38 -18.67 1.19
C GLN A 324 13.88 -18.59 0.86
N PHE A 325 13.56 -18.80 -0.41
CA PHE A 325 12.23 -19.18 -0.92
C PHE A 325 12.30 -20.51 -1.60
#